data_ad3588bdc37a2202593beff70f711579
#
_entry.id   ad3588bdc37a2202593beff70f711579
#
_cell.length_a   1.000
_cell.length_b   1.000
_cell.length_c   1.000
_cell.angle_alpha   90.00
_cell.angle_beta   90.00
_cell.angle_gamma   90.00
#
_symmetry.space_group_name_H-M   'P 1'
#
loop_
_entity.id
_entity.type
_entity.pdbx_description
1 polymer ?
#
loop_
_entity_poly.entity_id
_entity_poly.type
_entity_poly.pdbx_seq_one_letter_code
_entity_poly.pdbx_strand_id
1 'polypeptide(L)'
;ECLVGSEMCIRDSTYTANALVNSILSEFAERASRYKAIVEYSIVIGRSLNMEDIDLCRMLTNILENAVEGCQKVSEEQRIIRLNLHSKGNFLFIKCENSCNEDNLRITNGKYKSSKKNSDKHGYGLKIINGIAEKYNGILNVQVRGGFFAVTTTLCLDENND
;
A
#
# COMPACT_ATOMS: atom_id res chain seq x y z
N GLU A 1 20.78 14.14 -8.95
CA GLU A 1 19.41 14.44 -9.41
C GLU A 1 18.71 13.14 -9.77
N CYS A 2 17.85 12.70 -8.90
CA CYS A 2 16.90 11.66 -9.26
C CYS A 2 15.90 12.25 -10.24
N LEU A 3 16.27 12.30 -11.50
CA LEU A 3 15.30 12.46 -12.56
C LEU A 3 14.39 11.25 -12.55
N VAL A 4 13.12 11.52 -12.48
CA VAL A 4 11.95 10.65 -12.54
C VAL A 4 12.07 9.68 -13.73
N GLY A 5 12.95 8.76 -13.59
CA GLY A 5 13.06 7.57 -14.39
C GLY A 5 13.18 6.48 -13.37
N SER A 6 12.11 5.82 -13.15
CA SER A 6 11.86 4.78 -12.16
C SER A 6 12.97 3.73 -12.02
N GLU A 7 13.88 3.60 -12.97
CA GLU A 7 14.94 2.59 -12.95
C GLU A 7 16.18 2.99 -12.16
N MET A 8 16.47 4.29 -11.99
CA MET A 8 17.66 4.76 -11.29
C MET A 8 17.47 4.88 -9.78
N CYS A 9 16.26 5.11 -9.27
CA CYS A 9 15.97 5.16 -7.85
C CYS A 9 15.89 3.78 -7.19
N ILE A 10 15.79 2.69 -7.96
CA ILE A 10 15.62 1.31 -7.47
C ILE A 10 16.95 0.64 -7.13
N ARG A 11 18.07 1.08 -7.68
CA ARG A 11 19.36 0.37 -7.58
C ARG A 11 20.22 0.70 -6.36
N ASP A 12 20.03 1.86 -5.71
CA ASP A 12 20.76 2.27 -4.50
C ASP A 12 19.83 2.42 -3.29
N SER A 13 18.96 1.49 -3.11
CA SER A 13 17.70 1.68 -2.45
C SER A 13 17.76 1.46 -0.94
N THR A 14 18.18 2.50 -0.27
CA THR A 14 17.74 2.71 1.10
C THR A 14 16.59 3.72 1.08
N TYR A 15 15.35 3.25 1.04
CA TYR A 15 14.15 4.11 1.07
C TYR A 15 14.01 4.84 2.40
N THR A 16 14.47 4.20 3.47
CA THR A 16 14.28 4.64 4.85
C THR A 16 15.41 4.13 5.75
N ALA A 17 15.45 4.59 7.00
CA ALA A 17 16.31 4.03 8.03
C ALA A 17 15.77 2.71 8.63
N ASN A 18 14.55 2.29 8.28
CA ASN A 18 13.93 1.05 8.75
C ASN A 18 14.24 -0.11 7.80
N ALA A 19 15.02 -1.09 8.28
CA ALA A 19 15.51 -2.20 7.46
C ALA A 19 14.38 -3.12 6.97
N LEU A 20 13.35 -3.36 7.79
CA LEU A 20 12.21 -4.20 7.42
C LEU A 20 11.43 -3.57 6.27
N VAL A 21 11.12 -2.27 6.38
CA VAL A 21 10.42 -1.54 5.32
C VAL A 21 11.24 -1.54 4.03
N ASN A 22 12.55 -1.34 4.11
CA ASN A 22 13.40 -1.38 2.92
C ASN A 22 13.34 -2.75 2.22
N SER A 23 13.36 -3.85 2.96
CA SER A 23 13.23 -5.20 2.38
C SER A 23 11.88 -5.39 1.67
N ILE A 24 10.80 -4.97 2.30
CA ILE A 24 9.44 -5.06 1.72
C ILE A 24 9.35 -4.21 0.44
N LEU A 25 9.87 -2.99 0.47
CA LEU A 25 9.82 -2.09 -0.67
C LEU A 25 10.69 -2.57 -1.83
N SER A 26 11.84 -3.19 -1.56
CA SER A 26 12.71 -3.77 -2.59
C SER A 26 12.03 -4.93 -3.32
N GLU A 27 11.39 -5.84 -2.59
CA GLU A 27 10.61 -6.93 -3.18
C GLU A 27 9.42 -6.41 -3.98
N PHE A 28 8.72 -5.42 -3.43
CA PHE A 28 7.62 -4.76 -4.12
C PHE A 28 8.05 -4.08 -5.42
N ALA A 29 9.17 -3.34 -5.41
CA ALA A 29 9.69 -2.66 -6.59
C ALA A 29 10.03 -3.64 -7.72
N GLU A 30 10.66 -4.79 -7.38
CA GLU A 30 10.94 -5.85 -8.35
C GLU A 30 9.64 -6.41 -8.93
N ARG A 31 8.65 -6.64 -8.10
CA ARG A 31 7.35 -7.17 -8.52
C ARG A 31 6.59 -6.18 -9.41
N ALA A 32 6.54 -4.89 -9.03
CA ALA A 32 5.91 -3.84 -9.83
C ALA A 32 6.59 -3.69 -11.20
N SER A 33 7.92 -3.77 -11.24
CA SER A 33 8.71 -3.72 -12.48
C SER A 33 8.37 -4.86 -13.44
N ARG A 34 8.16 -6.09 -12.95
CA ARG A 34 7.72 -7.23 -13.80
C ARG A 34 6.41 -6.96 -14.51
N TYR A 35 5.54 -6.16 -13.91
CA TYR A 35 4.26 -5.76 -14.50
C TYR A 35 4.32 -4.39 -15.20
N LYS A 36 5.51 -3.82 -15.36
CA LYS A 36 5.74 -2.51 -15.99
C LYS A 36 4.93 -1.38 -15.34
N ALA A 37 4.72 -1.46 -14.03
CA ALA A 37 4.07 -0.41 -13.27
C ALA A 37 5.10 0.67 -12.88
N ILE A 38 4.73 1.93 -13.07
CA ILE A 38 5.49 3.08 -12.57
C ILE A 38 5.13 3.25 -11.10
N VAL A 39 6.15 3.31 -10.23
CA VAL A 39 5.93 3.52 -8.80
C VAL A 39 6.52 4.84 -8.35
N GLU A 40 5.66 5.67 -7.74
CA GLU A 40 6.02 6.93 -7.11
C GLU A 40 6.03 6.75 -5.58
N TYR A 41 7.14 7.14 -4.93
CA TYR A 41 7.32 6.99 -3.49
C TYR A 41 7.40 8.34 -2.78
N SER A 42 6.72 8.45 -1.64
CA SER A 42 6.93 9.51 -0.65
C SER A 42 7.04 8.86 0.73
N ILE A 43 8.27 8.64 1.20
CA ILE A 43 8.53 7.85 2.40
C ILE A 43 9.35 8.67 3.39
N VAL A 44 8.76 8.91 4.57
CA VAL A 44 9.39 9.60 5.69
C VAL A 44 9.02 8.87 6.97
N ILE A 45 9.82 7.90 7.38
CA ILE A 45 9.61 7.13 8.61
C ILE A 45 10.88 7.05 9.44
N GLY A 46 10.72 6.93 10.75
CA GLY A 46 11.82 6.71 11.68
C GLY A 46 12.46 5.34 11.53
N ARG A 47 13.62 5.15 12.17
CA ARG A 47 14.35 3.87 12.18
C ARG A 47 13.52 2.74 12.79
N SER A 48 12.78 3.03 13.85
CA SER A 48 11.87 2.11 14.52
C SER A 48 10.48 2.70 14.60
N LEU A 49 9.50 1.83 14.52
CA LEU A 49 8.10 2.16 14.77
C LEU A 49 7.66 1.36 16.00
N ASN A 50 6.83 1.96 16.83
CA ASN A 50 6.25 1.26 17.99
C ASN A 50 5.10 0.35 17.52
N MET A 51 5.45 -0.66 16.73
CA MET A 51 4.56 -1.60 16.08
C MET A 51 5.28 -2.93 15.93
N GLU A 52 4.56 -4.03 16.06
CA GLU A 52 5.14 -5.36 15.83
C GLU A 52 5.56 -5.51 14.36
N ASP A 53 6.78 -6.00 14.14
CA ASP A 53 7.32 -6.22 12.80
C ASP A 53 6.42 -7.10 11.93
N ILE A 54 5.79 -8.10 12.54
CA ILE A 54 4.88 -9.00 11.81
C ILE A 54 3.62 -8.28 11.32
N ASP A 55 3.10 -7.34 12.10
CA ASP A 55 1.91 -6.57 11.71
C ASP A 55 2.27 -5.54 10.63
N LEU A 56 3.42 -4.87 10.76
CA LEU A 56 3.93 -3.96 9.74
C LEU A 56 4.15 -4.70 8.40
N CYS A 57 4.80 -5.85 8.46
CA CYS A 57 5.03 -6.70 7.28
C CYS A 57 3.70 -7.12 6.64
N ARG A 58 2.76 -7.65 7.40
CA ARG A 58 1.46 -8.11 6.90
C ARG A 58 0.64 -6.96 6.32
N MET A 59 0.63 -5.81 6.98
CA MET A 59 -0.08 -4.63 6.51
C MET A 59 0.49 -4.11 5.19
N LEU A 60 1.79 -3.83 5.13
CA LEU A 60 2.42 -3.32 3.93
C LEU A 60 2.33 -4.31 2.76
N THR A 61 2.61 -5.59 2.98
CA THR A 61 2.53 -6.61 1.94
C THR A 61 1.11 -6.67 1.35
N ASN A 62 0.06 -6.70 2.18
CA ASN A 62 -1.31 -6.74 1.68
C ASN A 62 -1.71 -5.47 0.91
N ILE A 63 -1.29 -4.29 1.38
CA ILE A 63 -1.55 -3.02 0.68
C ILE A 63 -0.87 -3.01 -0.70
N LEU A 64 0.41 -3.38 -0.75
CA LEU A 64 1.21 -3.34 -1.97
C LEU A 64 0.81 -4.42 -2.98
N GLU A 65 0.46 -5.62 -2.51
CA GLU A 65 -0.08 -6.68 -3.37
C GLU A 65 -1.40 -6.27 -4.01
N ASN A 66 -2.31 -5.68 -3.23
CA ASN A 66 -3.57 -5.16 -3.75
C ASN A 66 -3.34 -4.09 -4.84
N ALA A 67 -2.33 -3.23 -4.66
CA ALA A 67 -2.00 -2.20 -5.64
C ALA A 67 -1.46 -2.80 -6.95
N VAL A 68 -0.54 -3.76 -6.88
CA VAL A 68 -0.01 -4.46 -8.06
C VAL A 68 -1.12 -5.20 -8.80
N GLU A 69 -1.95 -5.97 -8.09
CA GLU A 69 -3.08 -6.70 -8.70
C GLU A 69 -4.11 -5.75 -9.32
N GLY A 70 -4.35 -4.61 -8.67
CA GLY A 70 -5.29 -3.60 -9.16
C GLY A 70 -4.81 -2.98 -10.46
N CYS A 71 -3.56 -2.56 -10.54
CA CYS A 71 -3.02 -1.89 -11.71
C CYS A 71 -2.81 -2.84 -12.91
N GLN A 72 -2.73 -4.16 -12.71
CA GLN A 72 -2.70 -5.12 -13.84
C GLN A 72 -3.97 -5.10 -14.70
N LYS A 73 -5.07 -4.56 -14.18
CA LYS A 73 -6.36 -4.50 -14.88
C LYS A 73 -6.48 -3.32 -15.85
N VAL A 74 -5.49 -2.45 -15.90
CA VAL A 74 -5.37 -1.37 -16.87
C VAL A 74 -4.24 -1.65 -17.86
N SER A 75 -4.20 -0.92 -18.99
CA SER A 75 -3.14 -1.06 -19.99
C SER A 75 -1.77 -0.70 -19.39
N GLU A 76 -0.70 -1.28 -19.94
CA GLU A 76 0.67 -1.12 -19.38
C GLU A 76 1.07 0.34 -19.22
N GLU A 77 0.73 1.19 -20.22
CA GLU A 77 1.07 2.61 -20.22
C GLU A 77 0.35 3.42 -19.12
N GLN A 78 -0.71 2.85 -18.53
CA GLN A 78 -1.52 3.51 -17.51
C GLN A 78 -1.23 2.99 -16.10
N ARG A 79 -0.29 2.03 -15.93
CA ARG A 79 0.00 1.41 -14.64
C ARG A 79 0.83 2.32 -13.77
N ILE A 80 0.18 2.96 -12.81
CA ILE A 80 0.81 3.86 -11.84
C ILE A 80 0.42 3.40 -10.44
N ILE A 81 1.40 3.30 -9.56
CA ILE A 81 1.21 3.06 -8.13
C ILE A 81 1.87 4.20 -7.37
N ARG A 82 1.17 4.80 -6.41
CA ARG A 82 1.69 5.85 -5.54
C ARG A 82 1.66 5.38 -4.10
N LEU A 83 2.81 5.35 -3.45
CA LEU A 83 2.95 4.97 -2.06
C LEU A 83 3.41 6.16 -1.23
N ASN A 84 2.59 6.56 -0.25
CA ASN A 84 2.95 7.51 0.78
C ASN A 84 3.02 6.77 2.12
N LEU A 85 4.15 6.84 2.79
CA LEU A 85 4.41 6.19 4.07
C LEU A 85 5.12 7.19 4.99
N HIS A 86 4.41 7.73 5.95
CA HIS A 86 4.90 8.79 6.82
C HIS A 86 4.67 8.45 8.28
N SER A 87 5.68 8.66 9.14
CA SER A 87 5.51 8.63 10.58
C SER A 87 5.77 10.00 11.19
N LYS A 88 4.95 10.40 12.17
CA LYS A 88 5.13 11.63 12.92
C LYS A 88 4.63 11.43 14.34
N GLY A 89 5.53 11.59 15.32
CA GLY A 89 5.22 11.23 16.71
C GLY A 89 4.79 9.78 16.78
N ASN A 90 3.67 9.52 17.40
CA ASN A 90 3.08 8.18 17.55
C ASN A 90 2.13 7.79 16.42
N PHE A 91 2.10 8.54 15.33
CA PHE A 91 1.21 8.23 14.20
C PHE A 91 2.00 7.67 13.02
N LEU A 92 1.44 6.62 12.42
CA LEU A 92 1.85 6.08 11.13
C LEU A 92 0.73 6.28 10.12
N PHE A 93 1.04 6.97 9.05
CA PHE A 93 0.15 7.22 7.93
C PHE A 93 0.61 6.44 6.72
N ILE A 94 -0.28 5.64 6.15
CA ILE A 94 -0.03 4.87 4.93
C ILE A 94 -1.14 5.18 3.93
N LYS A 95 -0.76 5.61 2.73
CA LYS A 95 -1.67 5.73 1.59
C LYS A 95 -1.04 5.08 0.38
N CYS A 96 -1.75 4.14 -0.22
CA CYS A 96 -1.36 3.52 -1.47
C CYS A 96 -2.49 3.69 -2.50
N GLU A 97 -2.16 4.26 -3.64
CA GLU A 97 -3.07 4.46 -4.75
C GLU A 97 -2.56 3.67 -5.95
N ASN A 98 -3.45 3.02 -6.66
CA ASN A 98 -3.13 2.40 -7.94
C ASN A 98 -4.16 2.78 -9.00
N SER A 99 -3.70 2.92 -10.23
CA SER A 99 -4.60 3.09 -11.38
C SER A 99 -5.56 1.91 -11.48
N CYS A 100 -6.81 2.21 -11.79
CA CYS A 100 -7.87 1.23 -11.93
C CYS A 100 -8.85 1.64 -13.03
N ASN A 101 -9.62 0.68 -13.52
CA ASN A 101 -10.79 0.95 -14.33
C ASN A 101 -12.02 0.96 -13.41
N GLU A 102 -12.61 2.15 -13.23
CA GLU A 102 -13.76 2.35 -12.33
C GLU A 102 -14.97 1.50 -12.72
N ASP A 103 -15.17 1.25 -14.00
CA ASP A 103 -16.29 0.44 -14.51
C ASP A 103 -16.25 -1.01 -14.03
N ASN A 104 -15.06 -1.51 -13.69
CA ASN A 104 -14.84 -2.86 -13.18
C ASN A 104 -14.98 -2.98 -11.66
N LEU A 105 -15.20 -1.87 -10.96
CA LEU A 105 -15.32 -1.81 -9.52
C LEU A 105 -16.78 -1.62 -9.13
N ARG A 106 -17.41 -2.69 -8.65
CA ARG A 106 -18.79 -2.61 -8.12
C ARG A 106 -18.76 -2.33 -6.63
N ILE A 107 -19.47 -1.27 -6.23
CA ILE A 107 -19.74 -0.99 -4.82
C ILE A 107 -21.07 -1.68 -4.46
N THR A 108 -21.02 -2.64 -3.55
CA THR A 108 -22.23 -3.27 -3.00
C THR A 108 -22.22 -3.06 -1.48
N ASN A 109 -23.22 -2.36 -0.96
CA ASN A 109 -23.37 -2.05 0.48
C ASN A 109 -22.13 -1.35 1.09
N GLY A 110 -21.55 -0.37 0.37
CA GLY A 110 -20.34 0.35 0.82
C GLY A 110 -19.06 -0.48 0.81
N LYS A 111 -19.09 -1.70 0.27
CA LYS A 111 -17.91 -2.57 0.13
C LYS A 111 -17.56 -2.73 -1.34
N TYR A 112 -16.28 -2.57 -1.65
CA TYR A 112 -15.76 -2.81 -2.99
C TYR A 112 -15.73 -4.30 -3.28
N LYS A 113 -16.45 -4.74 -4.29
CA LYS A 113 -16.35 -6.09 -4.84
C LYS A 113 -15.65 -6.03 -6.19
N SER A 114 -14.59 -6.81 -6.35
CA SER A 114 -14.00 -7.06 -7.65
C SER A 114 -14.98 -7.89 -8.51
N SER A 115 -15.09 -7.56 -9.79
CA SER A 115 -15.98 -8.22 -10.74
C SER A 115 -15.59 -9.66 -11.11
N LYS A 116 -14.55 -10.23 -10.50
CA LYS A 116 -14.13 -11.61 -10.75
C LYS A 116 -14.93 -12.64 -9.95
N LYS A 117 -15.30 -13.74 -10.64
CA LYS A 117 -15.99 -14.92 -10.08
C LYS A 117 -15.26 -15.67 -8.96
N ASN A 118 -14.02 -15.28 -8.61
CA ASN A 118 -13.23 -15.82 -7.49
C ASN A 118 -13.16 -14.78 -6.36
N SER A 119 -14.32 -14.43 -5.80
CA SER A 119 -14.48 -13.41 -4.76
C SER A 119 -13.82 -13.76 -3.42
N ASP A 120 -13.40 -14.99 -3.20
CA ASP A 120 -12.94 -15.45 -1.88
C ASP A 120 -11.52 -14.99 -1.53
N LYS A 121 -10.65 -14.69 -2.50
CA LYS A 121 -9.27 -14.24 -2.21
C LYS A 121 -9.13 -12.72 -2.02
N HIS A 122 -9.96 -11.89 -2.67
CA HIS A 122 -9.80 -10.42 -2.66
C HIS A 122 -10.41 -9.72 -1.44
N GLY A 123 -11.25 -10.38 -0.66
CA GLY A 123 -11.79 -9.83 0.59
C GLY A 123 -10.85 -9.96 1.79
N TYR A 124 -9.86 -10.85 1.73
CA TYR A 124 -8.99 -11.14 2.87
C TYR A 124 -7.95 -10.06 3.13
N GLY A 125 -7.33 -9.51 2.09
CA GLY A 125 -6.30 -8.48 2.24
C GLY A 125 -6.80 -7.24 2.98
N LEU A 126 -7.94 -6.68 2.56
CA LEU A 126 -8.55 -5.53 3.24
C LEU A 126 -9.02 -5.85 4.65
N LYS A 127 -9.49 -7.10 4.93
CA LYS A 127 -9.84 -7.53 6.28
C LYS A 127 -8.61 -7.61 7.19
N ILE A 128 -7.49 -8.12 6.67
CA ILE A 128 -6.21 -8.15 7.41
C ILE A 128 -5.76 -6.73 7.73
N ILE A 129 -5.77 -5.83 6.74
CA ILE A 129 -5.39 -4.43 6.92
C ILE A 129 -6.28 -3.77 7.98
N ASN A 130 -7.61 -3.99 7.90
CA ASN A 130 -8.57 -3.43 8.85
C ASN A 130 -8.35 -3.96 10.27
N GLY A 131 -8.15 -5.27 10.44
CA GLY A 131 -7.87 -5.88 11.75
C GLY A 131 -6.58 -5.35 12.38
N ILE A 132 -5.54 -5.14 11.59
CA ILE A 132 -4.31 -4.51 12.07
C ILE A 132 -4.56 -3.04 12.41
N ALA A 133 -5.29 -2.31 11.57
CA ALA A 133 -5.63 -0.91 11.85
C ALA A 133 -6.38 -0.79 13.18
N GLU A 134 -7.38 -1.63 13.43
CA GLU A 134 -8.12 -1.67 14.69
C GLU A 134 -7.21 -1.98 15.89
N LYS A 135 -6.27 -2.94 15.77
CA LYS A 135 -5.30 -3.27 16.81
C LYS A 135 -4.45 -2.06 17.24
N TYR A 136 -4.14 -1.17 16.31
CA TYR A 136 -3.35 0.05 16.54
C TYR A 136 -4.23 1.32 16.60
N ASN A 137 -5.46 1.21 17.07
CA ASN A 137 -6.38 2.33 17.24
C ASN A 137 -6.50 3.22 15.99
N GLY A 138 -6.41 2.59 14.83
CA GLY A 138 -6.40 3.26 13.54
C GLY A 138 -7.69 3.06 12.76
N ILE A 139 -7.71 3.67 11.58
CA ILE A 139 -8.85 3.65 10.67
C ILE A 139 -8.37 3.25 9.28
N LEU A 140 -9.11 2.36 8.63
CA LEU A 140 -8.96 2.04 7.22
C LEU A 140 -10.01 2.77 6.40
N ASN A 141 -9.58 3.49 5.38
CA ASN A 141 -10.45 4.10 4.38
C ASN A 141 -10.08 3.60 2.97
N VAL A 142 -11.08 3.30 2.17
CA VAL A 142 -10.92 2.85 0.78
C VAL A 142 -11.76 3.76 -0.11
N GLN A 143 -11.17 4.29 -1.15
CA GLN A 143 -11.82 5.20 -2.10
C GLN A 143 -11.49 4.83 -3.54
N VAL A 144 -12.42 5.13 -4.45
CA VAL A 144 -12.19 5.10 -5.89
C VAL A 144 -12.53 6.47 -6.44
N ARG A 145 -11.58 7.13 -7.06
CA ARG A 145 -11.77 8.45 -7.62
C ARG A 145 -10.74 8.75 -8.71
N GLY A 146 -11.23 9.29 -9.83
CA GLY A 146 -10.37 9.79 -10.91
C GLY A 146 -9.48 8.72 -11.54
N GLY A 147 -9.98 7.49 -11.68
CA GLY A 147 -9.22 6.36 -12.22
C GLY A 147 -8.21 5.74 -11.25
N PHE A 148 -8.30 6.06 -9.95
CA PHE A 148 -7.44 5.50 -8.91
C PHE A 148 -8.25 4.81 -7.81
N PHE A 149 -7.79 3.63 -7.40
CA PHE A 149 -8.20 2.96 -6.18
C PHE A 149 -7.20 3.31 -5.09
N ALA A 150 -7.66 3.84 -3.97
CA ALA A 150 -6.83 4.28 -2.86
C ALA A 150 -7.18 3.53 -1.58
N VAL A 151 -6.16 2.99 -0.93
CA VAL A 151 -6.21 2.47 0.44
C VAL A 151 -5.46 3.44 1.33
N THR A 152 -6.12 3.94 2.36
CA THR A 152 -5.52 4.87 3.33
C THR A 152 -5.73 4.33 4.74
N THR A 153 -4.68 4.32 5.55
CA THR A 153 -4.80 4.00 6.97
C THR A 153 -3.94 4.95 7.79
N THR A 154 -4.45 5.32 8.94
CA THR A 154 -3.73 6.07 9.96
C THR A 154 -3.75 5.25 11.24
N LEU A 155 -2.59 4.94 11.79
CA LEU A 155 -2.43 4.15 13.01
C LEU A 155 -1.93 5.05 14.13
N CYS A 156 -2.38 4.79 15.35
CA CYS A 156 -1.83 5.36 16.57
C CYS A 156 -0.94 4.31 17.24
N LEU A 157 0.35 4.56 17.26
CA LEU A 157 1.37 3.66 17.79
C LEU A 157 1.73 3.97 19.25
N ASP A 158 0.78 4.51 20.00
CA ASP A 158 0.97 4.70 21.44
C ASP A 158 1.20 3.35 22.11
N GLU A 159 2.03 3.32 23.15
CA GLU A 159 2.12 2.16 24.01
C GLU A 159 0.73 1.91 24.59
N ASN A 160 0.07 0.85 24.14
CA ASN A 160 -1.16 0.41 24.76
C ASN A 160 -0.80 0.04 26.19
N ASN A 161 -1.27 0.83 27.13
CA ASN A 161 -1.36 0.39 28.50
C ASN A 161 -2.26 -0.85 28.50
N ASP A 162 -1.67 -2.01 28.75
CA ASP A 162 -2.38 -3.24 29.08
C ASP A 162 -3.42 -3.04 30.18
#